data_07019ffabd5e381acb466d1cefb10c8f
#
_entry.id   07019ffabd5e381acb466d1cefb10c8f
#
_cell.length_a   1.000
_cell.length_b   1.000
_cell.length_c   1.000
_cell.angle_alpha   90.00
_cell.angle_beta   90.00
_cell.angle_gamma   90.00
#
_symmetry.space_group_name_H-M   'P 1'
#
loop_
_entity.id
_entity.type
_entity.pdbx_description
1 polymer ?
#
loop_
_entity_poly.entity_id
_entity_poly.type
_entity_poly.pdbx_seq_one_letter_code
_entity_poly.pdbx_strand_id
1 'polypeptide(L)'
;MSDLYCAIMTEETVNVIKDSLKLCMDAITIKMSSVGFNEGYNSKKYRELCSQYAKYVTLSTDIEIAMNHDNEKNDRFMSNIYSATMTKDEIDIIIESFKTSIDIIKHRIYLAELDPGYDDMYYCELCSECDKYETMLTNIETVMKFNENK
;
A
#
# COMPACT_ATOMS: atom_id res chain seq x y z
N MET A 1 16.55 17.96 8.78
CA MET A 1 16.31 16.63 9.41
C MET A 1 14.94 16.13 8.96
N SER A 2 14.90 14.94 8.42
CA SER A 2 13.61 14.29 8.16
C SER A 2 13.00 13.86 9.50
N ASP A 3 11.75 14.25 9.73
CA ASP A 3 11.02 13.81 10.91
C ASP A 3 10.82 12.30 10.83
N LEU A 4 11.26 11.60 11.87
CA LEU A 4 11.10 10.15 11.99
C LEU A 4 9.87 9.85 12.85
N TYR A 5 9.02 8.98 12.35
CA TYR A 5 7.84 8.51 13.04
C TYR A 5 8.05 7.06 13.47
N CYS A 6 7.83 6.78 14.73
CA CYS A 6 7.82 5.42 15.22
C CYS A 6 6.40 4.88 15.17
N ALA A 7 6.19 3.83 14.40
CA ALA A 7 4.91 3.15 14.30
C ALA A 7 5.01 1.76 14.92
N ILE A 8 4.10 1.48 15.84
CA ILE A 8 3.89 0.12 16.34
C ILE A 8 2.73 -0.46 15.55
N MET A 9 2.98 -1.57 14.85
CA MET A 9 2.04 -2.17 13.93
C MET A 9 1.77 -3.63 14.29
N THR A 10 0.53 -4.06 14.14
CA THR A 10 0.19 -5.47 14.18
C THR A 10 0.60 -6.15 12.88
N GLU A 11 0.74 -7.47 12.89
CA GLU A 11 0.97 -8.27 11.70
C GLU A 11 -0.11 -8.02 10.63
N GLU A 12 -1.37 -7.91 11.06
CA GLU A 12 -2.48 -7.60 10.15
C GLU A 12 -2.28 -6.26 9.45
N THR A 13 -1.91 -5.21 10.19
CA THR A 13 -1.64 -3.88 9.62
C THR A 13 -0.50 -3.92 8.59
N VAL A 14 0.59 -4.60 8.92
CA VAL A 14 1.73 -4.76 8.01
C VAL A 14 1.33 -5.51 6.74
N ASN A 15 0.56 -6.57 6.87
CA ASN A 15 0.07 -7.34 5.72
C ASN A 15 -0.84 -6.50 4.81
N VAL A 16 -1.73 -5.68 5.39
CA VAL A 16 -2.58 -4.76 4.60
C VAL A 16 -1.73 -3.74 3.84
N ILE A 17 -0.68 -3.19 4.45
CA ILE A 17 0.26 -2.29 3.78
C ILE A 17 0.97 -3.01 2.62
N LYS A 18 1.48 -4.21 2.85
CA LYS A 18 2.16 -5.00 1.82
C LYS A 18 1.24 -5.35 0.65
N ASP A 19 0.02 -5.74 0.93
CA ASP A 19 -0.98 -6.05 -0.09
C ASP A 19 -1.33 -4.81 -0.92
N SER A 20 -1.47 -3.65 -0.28
CA SER A 20 -1.69 -2.38 -0.96
C SER A 20 -0.53 -2.01 -1.89
N LEU A 21 0.70 -2.11 -1.41
CA LEU A 21 1.91 -1.84 -2.21
C LEU A 21 2.00 -2.79 -3.41
N LYS A 22 1.71 -4.07 -3.20
CA LYS A 22 1.68 -5.07 -4.28
C LYS A 22 0.63 -4.74 -5.33
N LEU A 23 -0.57 -4.39 -4.91
CA LEU A 23 -1.65 -4.01 -5.82
C LEU A 23 -1.27 -2.79 -6.67
N CYS A 24 -0.63 -1.81 -6.06
CA CYS A 24 -0.12 -0.63 -6.77
C CYS A 24 1.01 -0.97 -7.75
N MET A 25 1.95 -1.85 -7.34
CA MET A 25 3.03 -2.31 -8.23
C MET A 25 2.49 -3.07 -9.44
N ASP A 26 1.51 -3.93 -9.25
CA ASP A 26 0.85 -4.65 -10.33
C ASP A 26 0.15 -3.70 -11.30
N ALA A 27 -0.56 -2.70 -10.78
CA ALA A 27 -1.22 -1.68 -11.59
C ALA A 27 -0.22 -0.82 -12.39
N ILE A 28 0.90 -0.44 -11.77
CA ILE A 28 1.96 0.31 -12.45
C ILE A 28 2.60 -0.54 -13.55
N THR A 29 2.85 -1.82 -13.31
CA THR A 29 3.40 -2.74 -14.31
C THR A 29 2.52 -2.81 -15.55
N ILE A 30 1.20 -2.88 -15.39
CA ILE A 30 0.24 -2.86 -16.49
C ILE A 30 0.33 -1.53 -17.26
N LYS A 31 0.37 -0.41 -16.55
CA LYS A 31 0.52 0.93 -17.16
C LYS A 31 1.84 1.07 -17.90
N MET A 32 2.94 0.58 -17.33
CA MET A 32 4.27 0.60 -17.96
C MET A 32 4.27 -0.16 -19.29
N SER A 33 3.65 -1.33 -19.33
CA SER A 33 3.52 -2.11 -20.56
C SER A 33 2.74 -1.35 -21.63
N SER A 34 1.63 -0.73 -21.27
CA SER A 34 0.82 0.06 -22.19
C SER A 34 1.54 1.31 -22.69
N VAL A 35 2.16 2.07 -21.80
CA VAL A 35 2.90 3.29 -22.14
C VAL A 35 4.15 2.97 -22.97
N GLY A 36 4.89 1.94 -22.61
CA GLY A 36 6.06 1.48 -23.34
C GLY A 36 5.72 1.10 -24.78
N PHE A 37 4.61 0.41 -24.98
CA PHE A 37 4.14 0.02 -26.30
C PHE A 37 3.63 1.22 -27.14
N ASN A 38 2.88 2.14 -26.53
CA ASN A 38 2.22 3.24 -27.25
C ASN A 38 3.10 4.49 -27.40
N GLU A 39 3.88 4.83 -26.40
CA GLU A 39 4.64 6.08 -26.32
C GLU A 39 6.18 5.85 -26.34
N GLY A 40 6.60 4.59 -26.18
CA GLY A 40 8.02 4.19 -26.12
C GLY A 40 8.58 4.12 -24.70
N TYR A 41 9.52 3.21 -24.52
CA TYR A 41 10.19 2.94 -23.23
C TYR A 41 11.09 4.08 -22.74
N ASN A 42 11.39 5.04 -23.60
CA ASN A 42 12.18 6.23 -23.27
C ASN A 42 11.33 7.47 -23.02
N SER A 43 9.99 7.34 -23.09
CA SER A 43 9.08 8.46 -22.83
C SER A 43 9.20 8.96 -21.38
N LYS A 44 8.92 10.24 -21.17
CA LYS A 44 8.90 10.84 -19.83
C LYS A 44 7.94 10.07 -18.92
N LYS A 45 6.76 9.75 -19.44
CA LYS A 45 5.71 9.02 -18.69
C LYS A 45 6.16 7.63 -18.25
N TYR A 46 6.86 6.90 -19.14
CA TYR A 46 7.42 5.59 -18.78
C TYR A 46 8.45 5.71 -17.66
N ARG A 47 9.34 6.69 -17.74
CA ARG A 47 10.36 6.93 -16.68
C ARG A 47 9.75 7.33 -15.34
N GLU A 48 8.67 8.12 -15.36
CA GLU A 48 7.92 8.48 -14.15
C GLU A 48 7.30 7.25 -13.49
N LEU A 49 6.71 6.34 -14.29
CA LEU A 49 6.17 5.08 -13.80
C LEU A 49 7.26 4.17 -13.23
N CYS A 50 8.43 4.08 -13.87
CA CYS A 50 9.57 3.34 -13.33
C CYS A 50 10.03 3.89 -11.98
N SER A 51 10.11 5.21 -11.84
CA SER A 51 10.47 5.86 -10.59
C SER A 51 9.45 5.58 -9.48
N GLN A 52 8.17 5.63 -9.79
CA GLN A 52 7.09 5.32 -8.85
C GLN A 52 7.14 3.85 -8.43
N TYR A 53 7.33 2.94 -9.36
CA TYR A 53 7.50 1.51 -9.08
C TYR A 53 8.68 1.26 -8.12
N ALA A 54 9.82 1.89 -8.39
CA ALA A 54 11.01 1.76 -7.55
C ALA A 54 10.77 2.21 -6.11
N LYS A 55 10.00 3.27 -5.89
CA LYS A 55 9.61 3.72 -4.54
C LYS A 55 8.82 2.67 -3.78
N TYR A 56 7.84 2.05 -4.42
CA TYR A 56 7.03 0.99 -3.81
C TYR A 56 7.85 -0.26 -3.51
N VAL A 57 8.75 -0.66 -4.42
CA VAL A 57 9.66 -1.81 -4.20
C VAL A 57 10.58 -1.56 -3.01
N THR A 58 11.19 -0.39 -2.94
CA THR A 58 12.09 -0.02 -1.85
C THR A 58 11.37 -0.05 -0.51
N LEU A 59 10.21 0.57 -0.41
CA LEU A 59 9.41 0.58 0.82
C LEU A 59 8.97 -0.82 1.22
N SER A 60 8.51 -1.63 0.28
CA SER A 60 8.12 -3.02 0.55
C SER A 60 9.28 -3.85 1.08
N THR A 61 10.47 -3.67 0.51
CA THR A 61 11.69 -4.34 0.96
C THR A 61 12.10 -3.89 2.37
N ASP A 62 12.05 -2.60 2.64
CA ASP A 62 12.39 -2.04 3.96
C ASP A 62 11.45 -2.56 5.06
N ILE A 63 10.16 -2.66 4.76
CA ILE A 63 9.17 -3.23 5.67
C ILE A 63 9.48 -4.72 5.96
N GLU A 64 9.80 -5.49 4.93
CA GLU A 64 10.17 -6.92 5.11
C GLU A 64 11.43 -7.10 5.95
N ILE A 65 12.45 -6.26 5.72
CA ILE A 65 13.68 -6.28 6.51
C ILE A 65 13.37 -5.95 7.99
N ALA A 66 12.57 -4.93 8.24
CA ALA A 66 12.17 -4.55 9.59
C ALA A 66 11.39 -5.66 10.29
N MET A 67 10.46 -6.33 9.61
CA MET A 67 9.71 -7.47 10.14
C MET A 67 10.62 -8.63 10.50
N ASN A 68 11.56 -9.00 9.62
CA ASN A 68 12.47 -10.10 9.86
C ASN A 68 13.41 -9.80 11.04
N HIS A 69 13.88 -8.57 11.17
CA HIS A 69 14.72 -8.14 12.28
C HIS A 69 13.97 -8.20 13.62
N ASP A 70 12.71 -7.78 13.65
CA ASP A 70 11.88 -7.86 14.85
C ASP A 70 11.57 -9.31 15.24
N ASN A 71 11.35 -10.19 14.26
CA ASN A 71 11.14 -11.62 14.50
C ASN A 71 12.38 -12.31 15.11
N GLU A 72 13.57 -11.89 14.75
CA GLU A 72 14.82 -12.40 15.32
C GLU A 72 15.04 -11.94 16.77
N LYS A 73 14.58 -10.74 17.13
CA LYS A 73 14.74 -10.14 18.46
C LYS A 73 13.62 -10.51 19.42
N ASN A 74 12.42 -10.73 18.96
CA ASN A 74 11.25 -11.00 19.80
C ASN A 74 11.13 -12.49 20.09
N ASP A 75 11.58 -12.87 21.28
CA ASP A 75 11.32 -14.17 21.85
C ASP A 75 9.80 -14.32 22.09
N ARG A 76 9.20 -15.26 21.47
CA ARG A 76 7.93 -15.99 21.66
C ARG A 76 6.69 -15.28 22.24
N PHE A 77 6.80 -14.14 22.94
CA PHE A 77 5.69 -13.50 23.65
C PHE A 77 5.04 -12.31 22.93
N MET A 78 5.71 -11.73 21.90
CA MET A 78 5.21 -10.59 21.13
C MET A 78 5.32 -10.80 19.62
N SER A 79 5.04 -12.01 19.16
CA SER A 79 5.25 -12.42 17.76
C SER A 79 4.43 -11.66 16.73
N ASN A 80 3.46 -10.85 17.16
CA ASN A 80 2.51 -10.19 16.24
C ASN A 80 2.56 -8.65 16.31
N ILE A 81 3.58 -8.08 16.97
CA ILE A 81 3.76 -6.64 17.07
C ILE A 81 5.11 -6.26 16.47
N TYR A 82 5.09 -5.36 15.53
CA TYR A 82 6.26 -4.85 14.83
C TYR A 82 6.45 -3.37 15.12
N SER A 83 7.69 -2.97 15.30
CA SER A 83 8.07 -1.57 15.46
C SER A 83 8.85 -1.14 14.22
N ALA A 84 8.40 -0.10 13.58
CA ALA A 84 9.07 0.46 12.42
C ALA A 84 9.26 1.96 12.59
N THR A 85 10.45 2.44 12.26
CA THR A 85 10.72 3.86 12.17
C THR A 85 10.63 4.27 10.71
N MET A 86 9.74 5.20 10.40
CA MET A 86 9.46 5.64 9.04
C MET A 86 9.68 7.14 8.90
N THR A 87 10.16 7.56 7.75
CA THR A 87 10.18 8.96 7.35
C THR A 87 8.78 9.41 6.92
N LYS A 88 8.57 10.72 6.91
CA LYS A 88 7.32 11.29 6.38
C LYS A 88 7.08 10.84 4.94
N ASP A 89 8.11 10.84 4.10
CA ASP A 89 8.01 10.42 2.71
C ASP A 89 7.55 8.97 2.57
N GLU A 90 8.04 8.07 3.42
CA GLU A 90 7.59 6.66 3.44
C GLU A 90 6.13 6.53 3.84
N ILE A 91 5.68 7.31 4.83
CA ILE A 91 4.27 7.34 5.24
C ILE A 91 3.39 7.91 4.13
N ASP A 92 3.82 8.97 3.46
CA ASP A 92 3.09 9.54 2.32
C ASP A 92 2.94 8.53 1.17
N ILE A 93 3.96 7.70 0.93
CA ILE A 93 3.89 6.60 -0.06
C ILE A 93 2.84 5.57 0.37
N ILE A 94 2.77 5.21 1.65
CA ILE A 94 1.74 4.29 2.17
C ILE A 94 0.34 4.88 1.99
N ILE A 95 0.15 6.14 2.35
CA ILE A 95 -1.13 6.85 2.18
C ILE A 95 -1.54 6.86 0.71
N GLU A 96 -0.63 7.22 -0.19
CA GLU A 96 -0.88 7.20 -1.63
C GLU A 96 -1.23 5.79 -2.14
N SER A 97 -0.54 4.76 -1.64
CA SER A 97 -0.83 3.37 -2.00
C SER A 97 -2.25 2.95 -1.58
N PHE A 98 -2.70 3.34 -0.39
CA PHE A 98 -4.06 3.05 0.05
C PHE A 98 -5.11 3.77 -0.80
N LYS A 99 -4.91 5.05 -1.12
CA LYS A 99 -5.81 5.80 -2.02
C LYS A 99 -5.92 5.14 -3.39
N THR A 100 -4.79 4.74 -3.96
CA THR A 100 -4.74 4.04 -5.25
C THR A 100 -5.42 2.67 -5.18
N SER A 101 -5.17 1.90 -4.13
CA SER A 101 -5.80 0.58 -3.92
C SER A 101 -7.32 0.70 -3.78
N ILE A 102 -7.81 1.69 -3.03
CA ILE A 102 -9.23 1.98 -2.88
C ILE A 102 -9.86 2.27 -4.25
N ASP A 103 -9.24 3.11 -5.06
CA ASP A 103 -9.75 3.45 -6.40
C ASP A 103 -9.80 2.21 -7.31
N ILE A 104 -8.76 1.37 -7.27
CA ILE A 104 -8.71 0.13 -8.05
C ILE A 104 -9.84 -0.82 -7.62
N ILE A 105 -10.04 -1.00 -6.32
CA ILE A 105 -11.07 -1.92 -5.80
C ILE A 105 -12.46 -1.38 -6.10
N LYS A 106 -12.70 -0.07 -5.91
CA LYS A 106 -13.99 0.55 -6.28
C LYS A 106 -14.30 0.38 -7.76
N HIS A 107 -13.31 0.46 -8.62
CA HIS A 107 -13.50 0.17 -10.05
C HIS A 107 -13.87 -1.30 -10.30
N ARG A 108 -13.24 -2.24 -9.61
CA ARG A 108 -13.59 -3.67 -9.67
C ARG A 108 -15.01 -3.94 -9.17
N ILE A 109 -15.40 -3.28 -8.08
CA ILE A 109 -16.79 -3.35 -7.55
C ILE A 109 -17.77 -2.87 -8.61
N TYR A 110 -17.50 -1.72 -9.23
CA TYR A 110 -18.33 -1.17 -10.28
C TYR A 110 -18.48 -2.15 -11.46
N LEU A 111 -17.38 -2.75 -11.91
CA LEU A 111 -17.41 -3.75 -13.00
C LEU A 111 -18.19 -5.01 -12.59
N ALA A 112 -18.07 -5.45 -11.35
CA ALA A 112 -18.82 -6.59 -10.84
C ALA A 112 -20.33 -6.30 -10.81
N GLU A 113 -20.73 -5.09 -10.45
CA GLU A 113 -22.14 -4.65 -10.46
C GLU A 113 -22.75 -4.63 -11.87
N LEU A 114 -21.93 -4.40 -12.90
CA LEU A 114 -22.37 -4.40 -14.30
C LEU A 114 -22.49 -5.80 -14.90
N ASP A 115 -21.88 -6.81 -14.28
CA ASP A 115 -21.93 -8.19 -14.74
C ASP A 115 -23.17 -8.89 -14.20
N PRO A 116 -24.13 -9.31 -15.07
CA PRO A 116 -25.36 -9.99 -14.62
C PRO A 116 -25.09 -11.36 -13.99
N GLY A 117 -23.90 -11.92 -14.14
CA GLY A 117 -23.48 -13.21 -13.60
C GLY A 117 -22.43 -13.08 -12.50
N TYR A 118 -22.31 -11.92 -11.83
CA TYR A 118 -21.29 -11.75 -10.81
C TYR A 118 -21.47 -12.69 -9.62
N ASP A 119 -20.35 -13.09 -9.03
CA ASP A 119 -20.31 -13.90 -7.83
C ASP A 119 -20.49 -13.02 -6.60
N ASP A 120 -21.56 -13.25 -5.83
CA ASP A 120 -21.85 -12.51 -4.59
C ASP A 120 -20.70 -12.60 -3.59
N MET A 121 -20.03 -13.75 -3.49
CA MET A 121 -18.88 -13.93 -2.60
C MET A 121 -17.72 -13.02 -3.01
N TYR A 122 -17.40 -12.99 -4.28
CA TYR A 122 -16.36 -12.10 -4.82
C TYR A 122 -16.68 -10.62 -4.58
N TYR A 123 -17.92 -10.23 -4.79
CA TYR A 123 -18.39 -8.87 -4.51
C TYR A 123 -18.21 -8.49 -3.03
N CYS A 124 -18.61 -9.37 -2.12
CA CYS A 124 -18.45 -9.16 -0.69
C CYS A 124 -16.97 -9.09 -0.26
N GLU A 125 -16.11 -9.89 -0.87
CA GLU A 125 -14.65 -9.84 -0.65
C GLU A 125 -14.07 -8.49 -1.07
N LEU A 126 -14.47 -7.98 -2.23
CA LEU A 126 -14.04 -6.66 -2.70
C LEU A 126 -14.50 -5.54 -1.77
N CYS A 127 -15.74 -5.56 -1.32
CA CYS A 127 -16.25 -4.58 -0.37
C CYS A 127 -15.51 -4.62 0.97
N SER A 128 -15.25 -5.81 1.48
CA SER A 128 -14.49 -6.01 2.72
C SER A 128 -13.06 -5.50 2.61
N GLU A 129 -12.41 -5.78 1.48
CA GLU A 129 -11.04 -5.29 1.20
C GLU A 129 -11.01 -3.75 1.09
N CYS A 130 -11.99 -3.16 0.42
CA CYS A 130 -12.13 -1.71 0.34
C CYS A 130 -12.27 -1.08 1.73
N ASP A 131 -13.12 -1.62 2.58
CA ASP A 131 -13.33 -1.14 3.95
C ASP A 131 -12.05 -1.21 4.79
N LYS A 132 -11.25 -2.25 4.64
CA LYS A 132 -9.95 -2.37 5.31
C LYS A 132 -9.01 -1.23 4.92
N TYR A 133 -8.87 -0.95 3.63
CA TYR A 133 -7.99 0.14 3.17
C TYR A 133 -8.51 1.52 3.60
N GLU A 134 -9.82 1.76 3.53
CA GLU A 134 -10.42 3.01 3.98
C GLU A 134 -10.22 3.23 5.48
N THR A 135 -10.38 2.19 6.30
CA THR A 135 -10.16 2.25 7.75
C THR A 135 -8.69 2.53 8.06
N MET A 136 -7.76 1.84 7.43
CA MET A 136 -6.32 2.05 7.61
C MET A 136 -5.90 3.47 7.18
N LEU A 137 -6.39 3.95 6.04
CA LEU A 137 -6.12 5.29 5.56
C LEU A 137 -6.59 6.35 6.57
N THR A 138 -7.81 6.23 7.05
CA THR A 138 -8.37 7.15 8.06
C THR A 138 -7.53 7.16 9.34
N ASN A 139 -7.11 5.99 9.80
CA ASN A 139 -6.29 5.87 11.01
C ASN A 139 -4.92 6.53 10.84
N ILE A 140 -4.25 6.29 9.73
CA ILE A 140 -2.94 6.89 9.45
C ILE A 140 -3.06 8.42 9.32
N GLU A 141 -4.02 8.91 8.57
CA GLU A 141 -4.23 10.35 8.39
C GLU A 141 -4.57 11.04 9.72
N THR A 142 -5.34 10.40 10.58
CA THR A 142 -5.67 10.93 11.91
C THR A 142 -4.42 11.05 12.79
N VAL A 143 -3.59 10.03 12.83
CA VAL A 143 -2.32 10.02 13.58
C VAL A 143 -1.37 11.10 13.06
N MET A 144 -1.26 11.26 11.75
CA MET A 144 -0.39 12.27 11.13
C MET A 144 -0.85 13.68 11.49
N LYS A 145 -2.14 13.98 11.38
CA LYS A 145 -2.69 15.29 11.76
C LYS A 145 -2.47 15.59 13.24
N PHE A 146 -2.59 14.61 14.10
CA PHE A 146 -2.32 14.78 15.54
C PHE A 146 -0.86 15.14 15.81
N ASN A 147 0.07 14.55 15.10
CA ASN A 147 1.51 14.82 15.24
C ASN A 147 1.90 16.17 14.65
N GLU A 148 1.28 16.60 13.57
CA GLU A 148 1.53 17.93 12.96
C GLU A 148 1.07 19.10 13.84
N ASN A 149 0.08 18.87 14.69
CA ASN A 149 -0.46 19.89 15.61
C ASN A 149 0.26 19.98 16.97
N LYS A 150 1.32 19.23 17.15
CA LYS A 150 2.20 19.33 18.31
C LYS A 150 3.37 20.26 18.06
#